data_276aeb70f9998b78ef4248239919e59a
#
_entry.id   276aeb70f9998b78ef4248239919e59a
#
_cell.length_a   1.000
_cell.length_b   1.000
_cell.length_c   1.000
_cell.angle_alpha   90.00
_cell.angle_beta   90.00
_cell.angle_gamma   90.00
#
_symmetry.space_group_name_H-M   'P 1'
#
loop_
_entity.id
_entity.type
_entity.pdbx_description
1 polymer ?
#
loop_
_entity_poly.entity_id
_entity_poly.type
_entity_poly.pdbx_seq_one_letter_code
_entity_poly.pdbx_strand_id
1 'polypeptide(L)'
;MSIYLGKREVRLMQLGAGHTSGDIVAWVPDAEVMFSGDLIEYHSACYCGDAHLREWPATLNEIRAFNPKAIAPGRGDALKGLSTGREAIAMTRDFVTSLYGAAESSVAKGRTLKETMAATRDVMDPKFSSFAIYEHCLPFNVSRAFDEASGIDDPVIWTDKRDQEMWAALQGGG
;
A
#
# COMPACT_ATOMS: atom_id res chain seq x y z
N MET A 1 14.51 17.59 1.60
CA MET A 1 14.83 18.56 2.69
C MET A 1 15.71 17.87 3.70
N SER A 2 16.74 18.53 4.26
CA SER A 2 17.55 17.95 5.35
C SER A 2 17.30 18.69 6.67
N ILE A 3 17.23 17.90 7.75
CA ILE A 3 17.15 18.38 9.13
C ILE A 3 18.40 17.89 9.84
N TYR A 4 19.00 18.71 10.70
CA TYR A 4 20.19 18.37 11.47
C TYR A 4 19.85 18.25 12.95
N LEU A 5 19.99 17.06 13.50
CA LEU A 5 19.84 16.75 14.93
C LEU A 5 21.25 16.67 15.55
N GLY A 6 21.77 17.80 15.93
CA GLY A 6 23.18 17.93 16.31
C GLY A 6 24.08 17.70 15.08
N LYS A 7 24.90 16.63 15.11
CA LYS A 7 25.76 16.24 13.98
C LYS A 7 25.10 15.26 13.01
N ARG A 8 23.91 14.75 13.33
CA ARG A 8 23.23 13.75 12.50
C ARG A 8 22.31 14.40 11.47
N GLU A 9 22.49 14.09 10.22
CA GLU A 9 21.60 14.48 9.13
C GLU A 9 20.42 13.51 9.05
N VAL A 10 19.20 14.06 8.89
CA VAL A 10 17.99 13.32 8.52
C VAL A 10 17.45 13.94 7.23
N ARG A 11 17.31 13.13 6.18
CA ARG A 11 16.78 13.55 4.88
C ARG A 11 15.33 13.16 4.76
N LEU A 12 14.44 14.15 4.59
CA LEU A 12 13.04 13.94 4.27
C LEU A 12 12.89 13.98 2.74
N MET A 13 12.36 12.90 2.17
CA MET A 13 12.31 12.72 0.72
C MET A 13 10.96 12.13 0.29
N GLN A 14 10.40 12.67 -0.77
CA GLN A 14 9.34 12.03 -1.53
C GLN A 14 10.01 11.18 -2.62
N LEU A 15 9.72 9.90 -2.66
CA LEU A 15 10.33 8.95 -3.62
C LEU A 15 9.36 8.51 -4.71
N GLY A 16 8.12 8.95 -4.63
CA GLY A 16 7.03 8.64 -5.54
C GLY A 16 5.72 8.54 -4.78
N ALA A 17 4.62 8.32 -5.48
CA ALA A 17 3.33 8.01 -4.89
C ALA A 17 3.26 6.52 -4.54
N GLY A 18 2.46 6.19 -3.53
CA GLY A 18 2.27 4.82 -3.08
C GLY A 18 1.05 4.70 -2.20
N HIS A 19 1.22 4.75 -0.87
CA HIS A 19 0.11 4.76 0.08
C HIS A 19 -0.77 6.01 -0.08
N THR A 20 -0.12 7.14 -0.42
CA THR A 20 -0.77 8.40 -0.84
C THR A 20 0.07 9.06 -1.94
N SER A 21 -0.40 10.20 -2.46
CA SER A 21 0.38 11.04 -3.39
C SER A 21 1.48 11.86 -2.69
N GLY A 22 1.42 11.99 -1.35
CA GLY A 22 2.30 12.84 -0.55
C GLY A 22 3.23 12.10 0.40
N ASP A 23 3.48 10.81 0.16
CA ASP A 23 4.31 9.99 1.04
C ASP A 23 5.72 10.52 1.17
N ILE A 24 6.22 10.56 2.41
CA ILE A 24 7.58 11.01 2.73
C ILE A 24 8.30 9.93 3.53
N VAL A 25 9.51 9.61 3.12
CA VAL A 25 10.43 8.80 3.91
C VAL A 25 11.43 9.69 4.64
N ALA A 26 11.89 9.25 5.83
CA ALA A 26 13.01 9.86 6.51
C ALA A 26 14.21 8.91 6.44
N TRP A 27 15.28 9.37 5.82
CA TRP A 27 16.55 8.64 5.67
C TRP A 27 17.61 9.21 6.59
N VAL A 28 18.29 8.34 7.34
CA VAL A 28 19.41 8.68 8.23
C VAL A 28 20.70 8.09 7.64
N PRO A 29 21.46 8.87 6.85
CA PRO A 29 22.57 8.36 6.04
C PRO A 29 23.69 7.70 6.84
N ASP A 30 24.10 8.29 7.97
CA ASP A 30 25.20 7.78 8.81
C ASP A 30 24.85 6.48 9.55
N ALA A 31 23.56 6.19 9.73
CA ALA A 31 23.05 4.97 10.34
C ALA A 31 22.50 3.98 9.30
N GLU A 32 22.33 4.39 8.04
CA GLU A 32 21.66 3.63 6.98
C GLU A 32 20.28 3.10 7.40
N VAL A 33 19.52 3.96 8.13
CA VAL A 33 18.17 3.67 8.64
C VAL A 33 17.15 4.47 7.84
N MET A 34 16.07 3.80 7.42
CA MET A 34 14.94 4.43 6.76
C MET A 34 13.67 4.28 7.61
N PHE A 35 12.97 5.37 7.79
CA PHE A 35 11.59 5.41 8.30
C PHE A 35 10.71 5.56 7.07
N SER A 36 10.01 4.49 6.69
CA SER A 36 9.25 4.44 5.44
C SER A 36 7.80 4.89 5.56
N GLY A 37 7.31 5.03 6.80
CA GLY A 37 5.87 5.18 6.98
C GLY A 37 5.12 4.04 6.30
N ASP A 38 3.88 4.29 5.92
CA ASP A 38 2.98 3.29 5.35
C ASP A 38 3.33 2.86 3.90
N LEU A 39 4.45 3.37 3.34
CA LEU A 39 5.00 2.84 2.10
C LEU A 39 5.50 1.39 2.24
N ILE A 40 5.86 0.96 3.44
CA ILE A 40 6.22 -0.42 3.75
C ILE A 40 5.42 -0.88 4.97
N GLU A 41 4.73 -2.00 4.80
CA GLU A 41 4.01 -2.71 5.84
C GLU A 41 4.60 -4.11 5.99
N TYR A 42 4.70 -4.61 7.22
CA TYR A 42 5.29 -5.93 7.48
C TYR A 42 4.37 -6.78 8.34
N HIS A 43 3.90 -7.91 7.78
CA HIS A 43 2.87 -8.78 8.36
C HIS A 43 1.57 -8.05 8.76
N SER A 44 1.31 -6.93 8.11
CA SER A 44 0.10 -6.13 8.24
C SER A 44 -0.44 -5.81 6.87
N ALA A 45 -1.75 -5.75 6.72
CA ALA A 45 -2.36 -5.33 5.47
C ALA A 45 -2.11 -3.84 5.23
N CYS A 46 -1.74 -3.50 4.01
CA CYS A 46 -1.73 -2.10 3.60
C CYS A 46 -3.16 -1.55 3.62
N TYR A 47 -3.35 -0.34 4.12
CA TYR A 47 -4.55 0.43 3.79
C TYR A 47 -4.32 1.12 2.45
N CYS A 48 -5.18 0.86 1.49
CA CYS A 48 -5.01 1.36 0.13
C CYS A 48 -6.13 2.33 -0.31
N GLY A 49 -6.97 2.80 0.61
CA GLY A 49 -8.10 3.68 0.28
C GLY A 49 -7.74 4.96 -0.45
N ASP A 50 -6.53 5.49 -0.19
CA ASP A 50 -6.01 6.70 -0.81
C ASP A 50 -4.76 6.43 -1.67
N ALA A 51 -4.52 5.14 -2.03
CA ALA A 51 -3.30 4.71 -2.69
C ALA A 51 -3.28 5.00 -4.20
N HIS A 52 -2.05 5.05 -4.73
CA HIS A 52 -1.72 5.01 -6.15
C HIS A 52 -1.08 3.65 -6.46
N LEU A 53 -1.94 2.64 -6.66
CA LEU A 53 -1.53 1.23 -6.70
C LEU A 53 -0.62 0.90 -7.88
N ARG A 54 -0.80 1.54 -9.03
CA ARG A 54 0.04 1.37 -10.22
C ARG A 54 1.44 1.95 -10.03
N GLU A 55 1.58 3.04 -9.27
CA GLU A 55 2.84 3.72 -9.05
C GLU A 55 3.63 3.14 -7.87
N TRP A 56 2.95 2.61 -6.85
CA TRP A 56 3.58 2.13 -5.63
C TRP A 56 4.74 1.14 -5.84
N PRO A 57 4.67 0.15 -6.77
CA PRO A 57 5.80 -0.71 -7.06
C PRO A 57 7.07 0.02 -7.53
N ALA A 58 6.94 1.13 -8.26
CA ALA A 58 8.08 1.95 -8.66
C ALA A 58 8.69 2.68 -7.46
N THR A 59 7.87 3.25 -6.60
CA THR A 59 8.30 3.89 -5.34
C THR A 59 9.04 2.91 -4.43
N LEU A 60 8.60 1.65 -4.36
CA LEU A 60 9.30 0.59 -3.62
C LEU A 60 10.68 0.25 -4.23
N ASN A 61 10.87 0.42 -5.54
CA ASN A 61 12.20 0.28 -6.15
C ASN A 61 13.14 1.39 -5.71
N GLU A 62 12.64 2.63 -5.64
CA GLU A 62 13.44 3.77 -5.14
C GLU A 62 13.88 3.52 -3.69
N ILE A 63 12.97 3.08 -2.82
CA ILE A 63 13.31 2.71 -1.42
C ILE A 63 14.38 1.62 -1.39
N ARG A 64 14.22 0.58 -2.22
CA ARG A 64 15.16 -0.54 -2.30
C ARG A 64 16.57 -0.10 -2.73
N ALA A 65 16.69 0.91 -3.58
CA ALA A 65 17.96 1.43 -4.09
C ALA A 65 18.85 2.02 -2.99
N PHE A 66 18.27 2.53 -1.89
CA PHE A 66 19.02 2.99 -0.71
C PHE A 66 19.74 1.87 0.04
N ASN A 67 19.35 0.61 -0.15
CA ASN A 67 19.88 -0.54 0.61
C ASN A 67 19.91 -0.32 2.14
N PRO A 68 18.80 0.10 2.78
CA PRO A 68 18.81 0.43 4.19
C PRO A 68 19.20 -0.78 5.04
N LYS A 69 20.09 -0.58 6.03
CA LYS A 69 20.45 -1.60 7.02
C LYS A 69 19.32 -1.87 8.03
N ALA A 70 18.45 -0.88 8.22
CA ALA A 70 17.24 -1.05 9.01
C ALA A 70 16.11 -0.19 8.42
N ILE A 71 14.89 -0.71 8.53
CA ILE A 71 13.66 -0.01 8.15
C ILE A 71 12.71 0.02 9.35
N ALA A 72 12.18 1.21 9.65
CA ALA A 72 11.01 1.36 10.50
C ALA A 72 9.80 1.48 9.58
N PRO A 73 8.98 0.42 9.43
CA PRO A 73 7.78 0.43 8.59
C PRO A 73 6.64 1.21 9.24
N GLY A 74 5.56 1.45 8.51
CA GLY A 74 4.35 2.06 9.04
C GLY A 74 3.67 1.16 10.08
N ARG A 75 3.62 -0.15 9.80
CA ARG A 75 3.11 -1.18 10.71
C ARG A 75 4.04 -2.39 10.72
N GLY A 76 4.04 -3.09 11.84
CA GLY A 76 4.92 -4.22 12.10
C GLY A 76 6.17 -3.84 12.86
N ASP A 77 7.04 -4.80 13.07
CA ASP A 77 8.28 -4.64 13.82
C ASP A 77 9.34 -3.86 13.04
N ALA A 78 10.25 -3.20 13.76
CA ALA A 78 11.42 -2.59 13.15
C ALA A 78 12.32 -3.66 12.51
N LEU A 79 12.60 -3.49 11.23
CA LEU A 79 13.31 -4.46 10.40
C LEU A 79 14.81 -4.21 10.49
N LYS A 80 15.56 -5.18 11.01
CA LYS A 80 17.02 -5.10 11.13
C LYS A 80 17.68 -6.05 10.14
N GLY A 81 18.61 -5.52 9.36
CA GLY A 81 19.35 -6.26 8.33
C GLY A 81 18.73 -6.12 6.94
N LEU A 82 19.62 -6.15 5.94
CA LEU A 82 19.26 -6.00 4.51
C LEU A 82 18.25 -7.06 4.03
N SER A 83 18.39 -8.30 4.52
CA SER A 83 17.51 -9.41 4.12
C SER A 83 16.07 -9.13 4.52
N THR A 84 15.84 -8.79 5.80
CA THR A 84 14.49 -8.52 6.34
C THR A 84 13.86 -7.28 5.71
N GLY A 85 14.67 -6.23 5.47
CA GLY A 85 14.19 -5.04 4.77
C GLY A 85 13.74 -5.34 3.33
N ARG A 86 14.51 -6.16 2.60
CA ARG A 86 14.14 -6.60 1.24
C ARG A 86 12.91 -7.49 1.22
N GLU A 87 12.76 -8.35 2.21
CA GLU A 87 11.58 -9.20 2.39
C GLU A 87 10.32 -8.34 2.60
N ALA A 88 10.38 -7.35 3.48
CA ALA A 88 9.24 -6.45 3.72
C ALA A 88 8.85 -5.65 2.47
N ILE A 89 9.84 -5.12 1.73
CA ILE A 89 9.60 -4.45 0.45
C ILE A 89 8.94 -5.40 -0.55
N ALA A 90 9.40 -6.65 -0.62
CA ALA A 90 8.82 -7.65 -1.53
C ALA A 90 7.40 -8.05 -1.09
N MET A 91 7.15 -8.17 0.20
CA MET A 91 5.83 -8.48 0.77
C MET A 91 4.82 -7.38 0.50
N THR A 92 5.17 -6.11 0.73
CA THR A 92 4.33 -4.96 0.40
C THR A 92 4.04 -4.92 -1.11
N ARG A 93 5.06 -5.16 -1.94
CA ARG A 93 4.90 -5.22 -3.40
C ARG A 93 3.93 -6.32 -3.81
N ASP A 94 4.09 -7.55 -3.29
CA ASP A 94 3.19 -8.66 -3.63
C ASP A 94 1.75 -8.34 -3.22
N PHE A 95 1.56 -7.70 -2.06
CA PHE A 95 0.24 -7.27 -1.60
C PHE A 95 -0.41 -6.30 -2.60
N VAL A 96 0.25 -5.18 -2.91
CA VAL A 96 -0.35 -4.14 -3.77
C VAL A 96 -0.52 -4.59 -5.21
N THR A 97 0.41 -5.39 -5.75
CA THR A 97 0.30 -5.90 -7.13
C THR A 97 -0.75 -7.00 -7.26
N SER A 98 -0.91 -7.85 -6.24
CA SER A 98 -1.97 -8.87 -6.21
C SER A 98 -3.36 -8.22 -6.13
N LEU A 99 -3.51 -7.20 -5.28
CA LEU A 99 -4.75 -6.43 -5.14
C LEU A 99 -5.13 -5.75 -6.47
N TYR A 100 -4.21 -4.95 -7.04
CA TYR A 100 -4.47 -4.21 -8.27
C TYR A 100 -4.73 -5.16 -9.45
N GLY A 101 -3.93 -6.20 -9.63
CA GLY A 101 -4.09 -7.16 -10.73
C GLY A 101 -5.43 -7.92 -10.68
N ALA A 102 -5.93 -8.24 -9.49
CA ALA A 102 -7.25 -8.85 -9.32
C ALA A 102 -8.38 -7.90 -9.73
N ALA A 103 -8.28 -6.62 -9.32
CA ALA A 103 -9.25 -5.59 -9.69
C ALA A 103 -9.21 -5.28 -11.19
N GLU A 104 -8.02 -5.08 -11.76
CA GLU A 104 -7.83 -4.83 -13.19
C GLU A 104 -8.39 -5.96 -14.06
N SER A 105 -8.11 -7.22 -13.69
CA SER A 105 -8.70 -8.39 -14.37
C SER A 105 -10.23 -8.44 -14.26
N SER A 106 -10.78 -7.97 -13.16
CA SER A 106 -12.23 -7.94 -12.93
C SER A 106 -12.90 -6.85 -13.75
N VAL A 107 -12.35 -5.64 -13.74
CA VAL A 107 -12.83 -4.50 -14.54
C VAL A 107 -12.79 -4.83 -16.03
N ALA A 108 -11.70 -5.44 -16.52
CA ALA A 108 -11.57 -5.88 -17.90
C ALA A 108 -12.65 -6.90 -18.33
N LYS A 109 -13.25 -7.61 -17.37
CA LYS A 109 -14.37 -8.55 -17.58
C LYS A 109 -15.74 -7.92 -17.36
N GLY A 110 -15.81 -6.62 -17.10
CA GLY A 110 -17.06 -5.90 -16.84
C GLY A 110 -17.74 -6.29 -15.52
N ARG A 111 -16.99 -6.78 -14.53
CA ARG A 111 -17.52 -7.16 -13.22
C ARG A 111 -17.90 -5.95 -12.37
N THR A 112 -18.92 -6.12 -11.57
CA THR A 112 -19.31 -5.17 -10.51
C THR A 112 -18.29 -5.13 -9.38
N LEU A 113 -18.37 -4.14 -8.49
CA LEU A 113 -17.53 -4.05 -7.29
C LEU A 113 -17.68 -5.31 -6.41
N LYS A 114 -18.90 -5.83 -6.25
CA LYS A 114 -19.17 -7.05 -5.48
C LYS A 114 -18.47 -8.28 -6.07
N GLU A 115 -18.56 -8.47 -7.37
CA GLU A 115 -17.89 -9.57 -8.06
C GLU A 115 -16.36 -9.41 -8.03
N THR A 116 -15.88 -8.17 -8.10
CA THR A 116 -14.48 -7.83 -7.94
C THR A 116 -13.98 -8.17 -6.54
N MET A 117 -14.77 -7.87 -5.50
CA MET A 117 -14.45 -8.23 -4.12
C MET A 117 -14.26 -9.75 -3.97
N ALA A 118 -15.20 -10.55 -4.51
CA ALA A 118 -15.10 -12.00 -4.46
C ALA A 118 -13.85 -12.50 -5.18
N ALA A 119 -13.61 -12.03 -6.40
CA ALA A 119 -12.43 -12.40 -7.17
C ALA A 119 -11.11 -11.95 -6.53
N THR A 120 -11.10 -10.81 -5.85
CA THR A 120 -9.92 -10.33 -5.11
C THR A 120 -9.65 -11.20 -3.90
N ARG A 121 -10.67 -11.64 -3.16
CA ARG A 121 -10.51 -12.60 -2.06
C ARG A 121 -9.89 -13.90 -2.52
N ASP A 122 -10.31 -14.46 -3.66
CA ASP A 122 -9.72 -15.69 -4.22
C ASP A 122 -8.21 -15.59 -4.42
N VAL A 123 -7.70 -14.38 -4.73
CA VAL A 123 -6.27 -14.10 -4.94
C VAL A 123 -5.54 -13.74 -3.65
N MET A 124 -6.17 -12.92 -2.81
CA MET A 124 -5.52 -12.29 -1.64
C MET A 124 -5.59 -13.17 -0.39
N ASP A 125 -6.74 -13.82 -0.11
CA ASP A 125 -6.94 -14.58 1.13
C ASP A 125 -5.90 -15.69 1.34
N PRO A 126 -5.49 -16.49 0.32
CA PRO A 126 -4.48 -17.51 0.49
C PRO A 126 -3.11 -16.98 0.96
N LYS A 127 -2.81 -15.70 0.67
CA LYS A 127 -1.53 -15.07 0.96
C LYS A 127 -1.56 -14.19 2.20
N PHE A 128 -2.66 -13.45 2.40
CA PHE A 128 -2.68 -12.28 3.27
C PHE A 128 -3.78 -12.29 4.34
N SER A 129 -4.67 -13.27 4.37
CA SER A 129 -5.78 -13.30 5.35
C SER A 129 -5.32 -13.34 6.81
N SER A 130 -4.08 -13.78 7.08
CA SER A 130 -3.48 -13.79 8.42
C SER A 130 -2.83 -12.43 8.80
N PHE A 131 -2.74 -11.47 7.87
CA PHE A 131 -2.14 -10.17 8.17
C PHE A 131 -3.04 -9.36 9.11
N ALA A 132 -2.40 -8.64 10.03
CA ALA A 132 -3.12 -7.74 10.90
C ALA A 132 -3.99 -6.76 10.08
N ILE A 133 -5.19 -6.47 10.56
CA ILE A 133 -6.18 -5.56 9.97
C ILE A 133 -6.65 -5.91 8.53
N TYR A 134 -6.30 -7.08 7.99
CA TYR A 134 -6.63 -7.46 6.61
C TYR A 134 -8.12 -7.33 6.29
N GLU A 135 -9.00 -7.95 7.09
CA GLU A 135 -10.44 -7.91 6.88
C GLU A 135 -11.03 -6.49 6.99
N HIS A 136 -10.45 -5.67 7.87
CA HIS A 136 -10.87 -4.29 8.04
C HIS A 136 -10.54 -3.43 6.81
N CYS A 137 -9.34 -3.59 6.26
CA CYS A 137 -8.88 -2.79 5.12
C CYS A 137 -9.46 -3.25 3.78
N LEU A 138 -9.81 -4.52 3.64
CA LEU A 138 -10.10 -5.14 2.35
C LEU A 138 -11.22 -4.43 1.55
N PRO A 139 -12.36 -4.02 2.13
CA PRO A 139 -13.41 -3.32 1.38
C PRO A 139 -12.91 -2.00 0.76
N PHE A 140 -12.16 -1.20 1.52
CA PHE A 140 -11.58 0.06 1.06
C PHE A 140 -10.53 -0.18 -0.02
N ASN A 141 -9.68 -1.19 0.18
CA ASN A 141 -8.61 -1.57 -0.74
C ASN A 141 -9.17 -2.00 -2.09
N VAL A 142 -10.19 -2.87 -2.09
CA VAL A 142 -10.83 -3.35 -3.32
C VAL A 142 -11.58 -2.23 -4.02
N SER A 143 -12.28 -1.36 -3.27
CA SER A 143 -12.96 -0.21 -3.85
C SER A 143 -11.99 0.73 -4.55
N ARG A 144 -10.86 1.07 -3.91
CA ARG A 144 -9.83 1.91 -4.52
C ARG A 144 -9.18 1.25 -5.74
N ALA A 145 -8.85 -0.03 -5.65
CA ALA A 145 -8.27 -0.77 -6.77
C ALA A 145 -9.23 -0.86 -7.97
N PHE A 146 -10.53 -1.02 -7.70
CA PHE A 146 -11.58 -1.00 -8.72
C PHE A 146 -11.71 0.36 -9.39
N ASP A 147 -11.70 1.45 -8.60
CA ASP A 147 -11.73 2.82 -9.11
C ASP A 147 -10.54 3.09 -10.03
N GLU A 148 -9.31 2.79 -9.57
CA GLU A 148 -8.10 3.04 -10.35
C GLU A 148 -8.06 2.19 -11.63
N ALA A 149 -8.46 0.93 -11.56
CA ALA A 149 -8.59 0.05 -12.73
C ALA A 149 -9.69 0.52 -13.71
N SER A 150 -10.70 1.24 -13.22
CA SER A 150 -11.77 1.84 -14.02
C SER A 150 -11.40 3.22 -14.60
N GLY A 151 -10.17 3.71 -14.38
CA GLY A 151 -9.67 4.97 -14.92
C GLY A 151 -9.85 6.18 -13.99
N ILE A 152 -10.18 5.97 -12.72
CA ILE A 152 -10.18 7.02 -11.69
C ILE A 152 -8.79 7.05 -11.05
N ASP A 153 -7.87 7.80 -11.65
CA ASP A 153 -6.46 7.82 -11.26
C ASP A 153 -6.25 8.39 -9.85
N ASP A 154 -6.90 9.51 -9.54
CA ASP A 154 -6.79 10.12 -8.22
C ASP A 154 -7.78 9.50 -7.22
N PRO A 155 -7.35 9.24 -5.98
CA PRO A 155 -8.23 8.72 -4.94
C PRO A 155 -9.40 9.67 -4.66
N VAL A 156 -10.59 9.10 -4.57
CA VAL A 156 -11.78 9.86 -4.14
C VAL A 156 -11.81 9.91 -2.62
N ILE A 157 -11.93 11.12 -2.06
CA ILE A 157 -11.95 11.36 -0.61
C ILE A 157 -13.04 10.52 0.06
N TRP A 158 -12.67 9.79 1.12
CA TRP A 158 -13.59 9.01 1.94
C TRP A 158 -14.48 9.94 2.77
N THR A 159 -15.79 9.77 2.60
CA THR A 159 -16.86 10.45 3.34
C THR A 159 -17.86 9.40 3.82
N ASP A 160 -18.68 9.73 4.80
CA ASP A 160 -19.77 8.85 5.25
C ASP A 160 -20.68 8.39 4.11
N LYS A 161 -20.94 9.28 3.16
CA LYS A 161 -21.73 8.96 1.97
C LYS A 161 -21.02 7.90 1.10
N ARG A 162 -19.73 8.08 0.82
CA ARG A 162 -18.96 7.14 0.02
C ARG A 162 -18.86 5.77 0.71
N ASP A 163 -18.68 5.76 2.02
CA ASP A 163 -18.68 4.53 2.80
C ASP A 163 -20.00 3.76 2.66
N GLN A 164 -21.12 4.47 2.79
CA GLN A 164 -22.45 3.89 2.58
C GLN A 164 -22.67 3.37 1.16
N GLU A 165 -22.21 4.10 0.15
CA GLU A 165 -22.31 3.71 -1.27
C GLU A 165 -21.46 2.44 -1.53
N MET A 166 -20.24 2.37 -1.01
CA MET A 166 -19.38 1.20 -1.10
C MET A 166 -20.06 -0.02 -0.47
N TRP A 167 -20.54 0.10 0.77
CA TRP A 167 -21.21 -1.01 1.45
C TRP A 167 -22.47 -1.47 0.71
N ALA A 168 -23.28 -0.55 0.20
CA ALA A 168 -24.44 -0.89 -0.62
C ALA A 168 -24.04 -1.66 -1.88
N ALA A 169 -23.00 -1.22 -2.58
CA ALA A 169 -22.47 -1.90 -3.76
C ALA A 169 -21.93 -3.30 -3.45
N LEU A 170 -21.24 -3.48 -2.31
CA LEU A 170 -20.72 -4.77 -1.88
C LEU A 170 -21.81 -5.75 -1.44
N GLN A 171 -22.90 -5.29 -0.84
CA GLN A 171 -24.05 -6.12 -0.49
C GLN A 171 -24.86 -6.51 -1.71
N GLY A 172 -24.80 -5.71 -2.78
CA GLY A 172 -25.28 -6.01 -4.11
C GLY A 172 -26.76 -6.19 -4.22
N GLY A 173 -27.49 -5.12 -4.10
CA GLY A 173 -28.72 -4.93 -4.83
C GLY A 173 -28.35 -4.34 -6.19
N GLY A 174 -28.10 -5.15 -7.18
CA GLY A 174 -28.04 -4.70 -8.55
C GLY A 174 -29.41 -4.69 -9.11
#